data_94c4eabfea5ff9d3712d76ba12e9b967
#
_entry.id   94c4eabfea5ff9d3712d76ba12e9b967
#
_cell.length_a   1.000
_cell.length_b   1.000
_cell.length_c   1.000
_cell.angle_alpha   90.00
_cell.angle_beta   90.00
_cell.angle_gamma   90.00
#
_symmetry.space_group_name_H-M   'P 1'
#
loop_
_entity.id
_entity.type
_entity.pdbx_description
1 polymer ?
#
loop_
_entity_poly.entity_id
_entity_poly.type
_entity_poly.pdbx_seq_one_letter_code
_entity_poly.pdbx_strand_id
1 'polypeptide(L)'
;MFINRVTILLALSLILFSCDKEYHAAGSELLLSTALKSKTFEAPVYSYQSKVNYFQTDGLPLAQLGKINLSGLGTTEANITAKLVVSQNPVFGRFTQKKEDEGDDDNSAVIDEKETVTQVYLEIPFFNNTDDKDGDGVIDALDLDPNDRDSDTDGDGLSDFAETNNNLNPLSEDSDGDGILDDVDQDNKTYDNENKIYEIDSIYGNRNARFDLKVYELKYFLSKYDPATEFQTQSKFFSNTDFFEKGFYGETLHDDSYQLNFEELRFNHKEDDPDTEDVDERETVETRLTPRIRVPLDKAFFQEKILDQEGSSVFSNDDNFSRHLRGLIIKTENFDDDLYMLLDISNARIKVEYEYDEVDTNGTADNTDDDTTEKKSKTFLLNFGLNFNTIRNNNSNTTFDQEVI
;
A
#
# COMPACT_ATOMS: atom_id res chain seq x y z
N MET A 1 -64.28 63.86 39.18
CA MET A 1 -63.30 63.46 38.15
C MET A 1 -61.83 63.72 38.57
N PHE A 2 -61.60 64.25 39.74
CA PHE A 2 -60.26 64.52 40.28
C PHE A 2 -59.67 63.35 41.12
N ILE A 3 -60.54 62.54 41.75
CA ILE A 3 -60.10 61.42 42.64
C ILE A 3 -59.45 60.31 41.83
N ASN A 4 -59.85 60.04 40.61
CA ASN A 4 -59.25 58.95 39.77
C ASN A 4 -57.83 59.24 39.27
N ARG A 5 -57.42 60.51 39.20
CA ARG A 5 -56.05 60.83 38.75
C ARG A 5 -55.06 60.68 39.89
N VAL A 6 -55.44 61.00 41.13
CA VAL A 6 -54.61 60.88 42.32
C VAL A 6 -54.40 59.43 42.71
N THR A 7 -55.44 58.58 42.57
CA THR A 7 -55.37 57.16 42.81
C THR A 7 -54.47 56.44 41.79
N ILE A 8 -54.53 56.87 40.53
CA ILE A 8 -53.64 56.31 39.47
C ILE A 8 -52.17 56.72 39.72
N LEU A 9 -51.94 57.95 40.08
CA LEU A 9 -50.60 58.44 40.44
C LEU A 9 -50.03 57.78 41.71
N LEU A 10 -50.87 57.49 42.72
CA LEU A 10 -50.48 56.77 43.91
C LEU A 10 -50.20 55.30 43.63
N ALA A 11 -51.00 54.68 42.75
CA ALA A 11 -50.76 53.31 42.31
C ALA A 11 -49.49 53.20 41.44
N LEU A 12 -49.19 54.21 40.63
CA LEU A 12 -48.00 54.22 39.77
C LEU A 12 -46.74 54.46 40.64
N SER A 13 -46.83 55.26 41.72
CA SER A 13 -45.72 55.49 42.64
C SER A 13 -45.38 54.25 43.51
N LEU A 14 -46.38 53.43 43.81
CA LEU A 14 -46.16 52.15 44.52
C LEU A 14 -45.47 51.09 43.68
N ILE A 15 -45.57 51.17 42.37
CA ILE A 15 -44.88 50.23 41.44
C ILE A 15 -43.39 50.61 41.32
N LEU A 16 -43.00 51.85 41.56
CA LEU A 16 -41.61 52.29 41.49
C LEU A 16 -40.77 51.98 42.70
N PHE A 17 -41.39 51.56 43.83
CA PHE A 17 -40.67 51.14 45.02
C PHE A 17 -40.54 49.63 45.21
N SER A 18 -40.95 48.83 44.22
CA SER A 18 -40.94 47.39 44.35
C SER A 18 -39.83 46.74 43.51
N CYS A 19 -38.64 47.24 43.56
CA CYS A 19 -37.49 46.50 43.05
C CYS A 19 -36.20 47.00 43.69
N ASP A 20 -36.06 46.76 44.99
CA ASP A 20 -34.76 46.64 45.57
C ASP A 20 -34.73 45.37 46.39
N LYS A 21 -34.89 44.23 45.71
CA LYS A 21 -34.37 42.99 46.21
C LYS A 21 -32.95 42.90 45.69
N GLU A 22 -32.01 43.21 46.59
CA GLU A 22 -30.68 42.63 46.44
C GLU A 22 -30.84 41.14 46.22
N TYR A 23 -30.63 40.71 44.99
CA TYR A 23 -30.43 39.30 44.70
C TYR A 23 -29.10 38.92 45.38
N HIS A 24 -29.18 38.57 46.65
CA HIS A 24 -28.19 37.68 47.19
C HIS A 24 -28.37 36.34 46.47
N ALA A 25 -27.73 36.21 45.32
CA ALA A 25 -27.58 34.92 44.70
C ALA A 25 -26.88 34.05 45.70
N ALA A 26 -27.61 33.15 46.35
CA ALA A 26 -27.01 32.11 47.16
C ALA A 26 -25.95 31.42 46.30
N GLY A 27 -24.68 31.74 46.54
CA GLY A 27 -23.55 31.28 45.75
C GLY A 27 -22.65 32.37 45.15
N SER A 28 -23.10 33.68 45.09
CA SER A 28 -22.22 34.75 44.63
C SER A 28 -21.05 35.02 45.59
N GLU A 29 -21.24 34.79 46.87
CA GLU A 29 -20.14 34.82 47.84
C GLU A 29 -19.22 33.60 47.73
N LEU A 30 -19.68 32.49 47.15
CA LEU A 30 -18.82 31.36 46.80
C LEU A 30 -17.92 31.62 45.61
N LEU A 31 -18.26 32.59 44.78
CA LEU A 31 -17.49 33.01 43.60
C LEU A 31 -16.57 34.21 43.87
N LEU A 32 -16.76 34.92 45.01
CA LEU A 32 -15.93 36.05 45.38
C LEU A 32 -14.72 35.59 46.20
N SER A 33 -13.59 35.58 45.56
CA SER A 33 -12.22 35.68 46.09
C SER A 33 -11.69 34.62 47.07
N THR A 34 -12.51 33.73 47.61
CA THR A 34 -12.04 32.71 48.55
C THR A 34 -12.28 31.28 48.16
N ALA A 35 -13.19 31.04 47.19
CA ALA A 35 -13.53 29.70 46.75
C ALA A 35 -12.66 29.17 45.60
N LEU A 36 -12.03 30.06 44.82
CA LEU A 36 -11.08 29.70 43.78
C LEU A 36 -9.67 30.12 44.18
N LYS A 37 -9.18 29.61 45.31
CA LYS A 37 -7.74 29.57 45.52
C LYS A 37 -7.17 28.50 44.60
N SER A 38 -6.61 28.91 43.45
CA SER A 38 -5.74 28.01 42.72
C SER A 38 -4.59 27.61 43.65
N LYS A 39 -4.59 26.37 44.06
CA LYS A 39 -3.44 25.77 44.73
C LYS A 39 -2.73 24.95 43.67
N THR A 40 -1.46 25.20 43.48
CA THR A 40 -0.59 24.31 42.76
C THR A 40 -0.48 23.04 43.58
N PHE A 41 -0.93 21.93 43.04
CA PHE A 41 -0.71 20.62 43.62
C PHE A 41 0.46 19.98 42.88
N GLU A 42 1.58 19.87 43.52
CA GLU A 42 2.73 19.12 43.04
C GLU A 42 2.62 17.70 43.53
N ALA A 43 2.45 16.78 42.60
CA ALA A 43 2.52 15.36 42.88
C ALA A 43 3.81 14.80 42.28
N PRO A 44 4.57 14.00 43.03
CA PRO A 44 5.71 13.31 42.45
C PRO A 44 5.20 12.29 41.41
N VAL A 45 5.67 12.43 40.19
CA VAL A 45 5.39 11.45 39.13
C VAL A 45 6.56 10.47 39.09
N TYR A 46 6.28 9.21 39.33
CA TYR A 46 7.26 8.13 39.17
C TYR A 46 7.02 7.48 37.82
N SER A 47 7.97 7.59 36.91
CA SER A 47 7.95 6.87 35.64
C SER A 47 8.84 5.65 35.75
N TYR A 48 8.36 4.53 35.23
CA TYR A 48 9.14 3.32 35.11
C TYR A 48 9.29 3.00 33.62
N GLN A 49 10.51 2.75 33.20
CA GLN A 49 10.79 2.20 31.86
C GLN A 49 11.22 0.75 32.04
N SER A 50 10.60 -0.13 31.30
CA SER A 50 11.01 -1.53 31.23
C SER A 50 11.33 -1.90 29.79
N LYS A 51 12.42 -2.66 29.59
CA LYS A 51 12.76 -3.20 28.30
C LYS A 51 11.71 -4.24 27.90
N VAL A 52 11.05 -4.03 26.78
CA VAL A 52 10.21 -5.04 26.14
C VAL A 52 11.12 -5.94 25.33
N ASN A 53 11.20 -7.23 25.67
CA ASN A 53 12.08 -8.17 24.99
C ASN A 53 11.55 -8.59 23.61
N TYR A 54 10.23 -8.61 23.46
CA TYR A 54 9.54 -8.92 22.19
C TYR A 54 8.09 -8.45 22.27
N PHE A 55 7.50 -8.20 21.13
CA PHE A 55 6.08 -7.84 21.00
C PHE A 55 5.50 -8.52 19.74
N GLN A 56 4.20 -8.66 19.69
CA GLN A 56 3.51 -9.28 18.57
C GLN A 56 3.58 -8.36 17.34
N THR A 57 3.95 -8.92 16.19
CA THR A 57 4.16 -8.19 14.93
C THR A 57 3.34 -8.71 13.76
N ASP A 58 2.56 -9.78 13.98
CA ASP A 58 1.56 -10.24 13.00
C ASP A 58 0.25 -9.46 13.13
N GLY A 59 -0.51 -9.41 12.05
CA GLY A 59 -1.82 -8.75 12.01
C GLY A 59 -1.75 -7.21 11.96
N LEU A 60 -0.60 -6.65 11.67
CA LEU A 60 -0.45 -5.21 11.40
C LEU A 60 -0.82 -4.92 9.94
N PRO A 61 -1.42 -3.75 9.64
CA PRO A 61 -1.77 -3.36 8.27
C PRO A 61 -0.56 -2.96 7.43
N LEU A 62 0.62 -2.92 8.04
CA LEU A 62 1.88 -2.53 7.41
C LEU A 62 2.99 -3.53 7.77
N ALA A 63 4.02 -3.59 6.93
CA ALA A 63 5.27 -4.28 7.24
C ALA A 63 6.43 -3.29 7.36
N GLN A 64 7.42 -3.64 8.19
CA GLN A 64 8.58 -2.84 8.45
C GLN A 64 9.81 -3.48 7.78
N LEU A 65 10.61 -2.66 7.10
CA LEU A 65 11.83 -3.12 6.43
C LEU A 65 12.92 -2.07 6.52
N GLY A 66 14.15 -2.47 6.84
CA GLY A 66 15.26 -1.54 6.86
C GLY A 66 16.00 -1.45 8.18
N LYS A 67 16.84 -0.41 8.27
CA LYS A 67 17.71 -0.14 9.41
C LYS A 67 17.66 1.33 9.77
N ILE A 68 17.56 1.66 11.06
CA ILE A 68 17.66 3.02 11.57
C ILE A 68 18.40 3.05 12.90
N ASN A 69 19.29 4.03 13.06
CA ASN A 69 19.98 4.29 14.29
C ASN A 69 19.43 5.56 14.95
N LEU A 70 18.79 5.40 16.11
CA LEU A 70 18.24 6.50 16.87
C LEU A 70 19.13 6.78 18.09
N SER A 71 19.55 8.05 18.21
CA SER A 71 20.41 8.49 19.34
C SER A 71 19.76 8.11 20.68
N GLY A 72 20.49 7.41 21.53
CA GLY A 72 20.02 6.94 22.83
C GLY A 72 19.14 5.68 22.79
N LEU A 73 18.59 5.29 21.63
CA LEU A 73 17.72 4.12 21.47
C LEU A 73 18.42 2.96 20.75
N GLY A 74 19.58 3.21 20.14
CA GLY A 74 20.35 2.22 19.41
C GLY A 74 19.86 1.99 17.98
N THR A 75 20.41 0.96 17.35
CA THR A 75 20.07 0.58 15.97
C THR A 75 18.94 -0.43 15.96
N THR A 76 17.91 -0.13 15.20
CA THR A 76 16.78 -1.02 14.94
C THR A 76 16.85 -1.54 13.50
N GLU A 77 16.71 -2.84 13.33
CA GLU A 77 16.65 -3.52 12.04
C GLU A 77 15.34 -4.31 11.95
N ALA A 78 14.67 -4.26 10.79
CA ALA A 78 13.43 -4.97 10.54
C ALA A 78 13.49 -5.74 9.22
N ASN A 79 12.96 -6.97 9.26
CA ASN A 79 12.81 -7.86 8.11
C ASN A 79 11.37 -8.40 8.07
N ILE A 80 10.94 -8.87 6.91
CA ILE A 80 9.58 -9.36 6.68
C ILE A 80 9.61 -10.86 6.46
N THR A 81 8.67 -11.58 7.08
CA THR A 81 8.33 -12.96 6.74
C THR A 81 6.86 -13.02 6.39
N ALA A 82 6.53 -13.62 5.25
CA ALA A 82 5.16 -13.64 4.75
C ALA A 82 4.81 -14.95 4.06
N LYS A 83 3.57 -15.41 4.28
CA LYS A 83 2.93 -16.49 3.57
C LYS A 83 2.37 -15.97 2.24
N LEU A 84 2.45 -16.78 1.19
CA LEU A 84 1.78 -16.48 -0.07
C LEU A 84 0.42 -17.17 -0.13
N VAL A 85 -0.52 -16.53 -0.80
CA VAL A 85 -1.86 -17.06 -1.09
C VAL A 85 -2.17 -16.90 -2.58
N VAL A 86 -2.99 -17.79 -3.09
CA VAL A 86 -3.26 -17.91 -4.53
C VAL A 86 -4.72 -18.28 -4.76
N SER A 87 -5.25 -17.98 -5.94
CA SER A 87 -6.54 -18.47 -6.38
C SER A 87 -6.49 -20.00 -6.59
N GLN A 88 -7.60 -20.66 -6.29
CA GLN A 88 -7.70 -22.12 -6.45
C GLN A 88 -7.85 -22.52 -7.91
N ASN A 89 -7.20 -23.64 -8.28
CA ASN A 89 -7.28 -24.26 -9.61
C ASN A 89 -7.08 -23.23 -10.75
N PRO A 90 -5.95 -22.50 -10.78
CA PRO A 90 -5.67 -21.60 -11.89
C PRO A 90 -5.55 -22.37 -13.20
N VAL A 91 -5.87 -21.69 -14.29
CA VAL A 91 -5.60 -22.11 -15.67
C VAL A 91 -4.65 -21.10 -16.26
N PHE A 92 -3.46 -21.56 -16.62
CA PHE A 92 -2.42 -20.63 -17.10
C PHE A 92 -2.53 -20.34 -18.58
N GLY A 93 -2.90 -21.33 -19.40
CA GLY A 93 -3.20 -21.14 -20.81
C GLY A 93 -4.67 -20.77 -21.09
N ARG A 94 -5.19 -21.29 -22.16
CA ARG A 94 -6.58 -21.22 -22.60
C ARG A 94 -7.36 -22.42 -22.06
N PHE A 95 -6.70 -23.56 -22.00
CA PHE A 95 -7.28 -24.83 -21.56
C PHE A 95 -6.69 -25.24 -20.20
N THR A 96 -7.33 -26.20 -19.55
CA THR A 96 -6.79 -26.80 -18.34
C THR A 96 -5.78 -27.88 -18.72
N GLN A 97 -4.76 -28.12 -17.90
CA GLN A 97 -3.77 -29.17 -18.11
C GLN A 97 -4.41 -30.52 -18.44
N LYS A 98 -5.50 -30.88 -17.74
CA LYS A 98 -6.24 -32.11 -18.04
C LYS A 98 -6.79 -32.13 -19.45
N LYS A 99 -7.30 -30.99 -19.97
CA LYS A 99 -7.85 -30.91 -21.31
C LYS A 99 -6.76 -31.03 -22.38
N GLU A 100 -5.61 -30.44 -22.12
CA GLU A 100 -4.43 -30.53 -22.97
C GLU A 100 -3.90 -31.97 -23.04
N ASP A 101 -3.78 -32.63 -21.87
CA ASP A 101 -3.31 -34.02 -21.75
C ASP A 101 -4.22 -35.02 -22.48
N GLU A 102 -5.54 -34.79 -22.41
CA GLU A 102 -6.54 -35.65 -23.06
C GLU A 102 -6.67 -35.35 -24.58
N GLY A 103 -6.35 -34.11 -24.98
CA GLY A 103 -6.61 -33.62 -26.35
C GLY A 103 -8.10 -33.48 -26.65
N ASP A 104 -8.41 -33.11 -27.88
CA ASP A 104 -9.79 -33.03 -28.37
C ASP A 104 -9.80 -33.29 -29.88
N ASP A 105 -10.25 -34.47 -30.29
CA ASP A 105 -10.27 -34.85 -31.73
C ASP A 105 -11.19 -33.94 -32.59
N ASP A 106 -12.15 -33.25 -31.94
CA ASP A 106 -13.10 -32.34 -32.57
C ASP A 106 -12.66 -30.88 -32.48
N ASN A 107 -11.50 -30.57 -31.83
CA ASN A 107 -11.01 -29.21 -31.66
C ASN A 107 -9.48 -29.14 -31.71
N SER A 108 -8.96 -28.82 -32.90
CA SER A 108 -7.51 -28.69 -33.15
C SER A 108 -6.81 -27.59 -32.34
N ALA A 109 -7.58 -26.65 -31.74
CA ALA A 109 -7.02 -25.62 -30.90
C ALA A 109 -6.55 -26.16 -29.52
N VAL A 110 -6.96 -27.38 -29.13
CA VAL A 110 -6.51 -28.00 -27.88
C VAL A 110 -5.14 -28.64 -28.09
N ILE A 111 -4.12 -27.96 -27.62
CA ILE A 111 -2.71 -28.38 -27.70
C ILE A 111 -2.06 -28.35 -26.32
N ASP A 112 -0.86 -28.87 -26.22
CA ASP A 112 0.06 -28.59 -25.09
C ASP A 112 0.54 -27.13 -25.25
N GLU A 113 0.03 -26.23 -24.40
CA GLU A 113 0.20 -24.76 -24.52
C GLU A 113 1.57 -24.28 -24.03
N LYS A 114 2.37 -25.12 -23.36
CA LYS A 114 3.80 -24.90 -22.98
C LYS A 114 4.06 -23.61 -22.25
N GLU A 115 3.32 -23.36 -21.20
CA GLU A 115 3.42 -22.17 -20.39
C GLU A 115 4.84 -21.97 -19.87
N THR A 116 5.40 -20.82 -20.19
CA THR A 116 6.79 -20.50 -19.85
C THR A 116 6.88 -19.14 -19.15
N VAL A 117 7.43 -19.13 -17.94
CA VAL A 117 7.68 -17.88 -17.19
C VAL A 117 8.70 -17.00 -17.91
N THR A 118 8.29 -15.80 -18.26
CA THR A 118 9.13 -14.79 -18.89
C THR A 118 9.78 -13.86 -17.87
N GLN A 119 9.02 -13.38 -16.88
CA GLN A 119 9.49 -12.51 -15.80
C GLN A 119 8.73 -12.79 -14.51
N VAL A 120 9.39 -12.54 -13.37
CA VAL A 120 8.76 -12.55 -12.05
C VAL A 120 9.22 -11.35 -11.26
N TYR A 121 8.28 -10.65 -10.62
CA TYR A 121 8.59 -9.49 -9.80
C TYR A 121 7.95 -9.59 -8.42
N LEU A 122 8.73 -9.28 -7.39
CA LEU A 122 8.20 -8.89 -6.09
C LEU A 122 7.83 -7.41 -6.15
N GLU A 123 6.59 -7.07 -5.84
CA GLU A 123 6.09 -5.70 -5.80
C GLU A 123 5.53 -5.39 -4.42
N ILE A 124 6.07 -4.36 -3.74
CA ILE A 124 5.60 -3.88 -2.43
C ILE A 124 5.41 -2.38 -2.52
N PRO A 125 4.17 -1.86 -2.56
CA PRO A 125 3.91 -0.44 -2.66
C PRO A 125 4.41 0.34 -1.43
N PHE A 126 4.83 1.58 -1.65
CA PHE A 126 4.97 2.55 -0.57
C PHE A 126 3.60 3.10 -0.18
N PHE A 127 3.48 3.58 1.05
CA PHE A 127 2.35 4.42 1.40
C PHE A 127 2.51 5.77 0.72
N ASN A 128 1.43 6.27 0.18
CA ASN A 128 1.33 7.60 -0.38
C ASN A 128 0.12 8.32 0.21
N ASN A 129 0.26 9.62 0.40
CA ASN A 129 -0.84 10.48 0.79
C ASN A 129 -1.77 10.67 -0.42
N THR A 130 -3.05 10.48 -0.21
CA THR A 130 -4.11 10.63 -1.22
C THR A 130 -5.24 11.51 -0.73
N ASP A 131 -4.99 12.28 0.36
CA ASP A 131 -5.98 13.22 0.89
C ASP A 131 -6.19 14.35 -0.12
N ASP A 132 -7.42 14.50 -0.58
CA ASP A 132 -7.92 15.48 -1.54
C ASP A 132 -9.29 15.96 -0.99
N LYS A 133 -9.32 17.14 -0.34
CA LYS A 133 -10.46 17.61 0.43
C LYS A 133 -11.59 18.17 -0.41
N ASP A 134 -11.26 18.86 -1.49
CA ASP A 134 -12.24 19.52 -2.35
C ASP A 134 -12.62 18.69 -3.56
N GLY A 135 -11.85 17.63 -3.84
CA GLY A 135 -12.16 16.62 -4.85
C GLY A 135 -11.92 17.11 -6.28
N ASP A 136 -10.88 17.90 -6.47
CA ASP A 136 -10.49 18.39 -7.80
C ASP A 136 -9.53 17.47 -8.54
N GLY A 137 -8.91 16.50 -7.83
CA GLY A 137 -8.00 15.52 -8.38
C GLY A 137 -6.54 15.77 -8.05
N VAL A 138 -6.21 16.88 -7.40
CA VAL A 138 -4.89 17.16 -6.82
C VAL A 138 -4.92 16.84 -5.33
N ILE A 139 -3.91 16.16 -4.84
CA ILE A 139 -3.82 15.84 -3.40
C ILE A 139 -3.47 17.10 -2.60
N ASP A 140 -4.04 17.26 -1.39
CA ASP A 140 -3.86 18.41 -0.48
C ASP A 140 -2.41 18.90 -0.36
N ALA A 141 -1.43 18.03 -0.47
CA ALA A 141 -0.01 18.34 -0.30
C ALA A 141 0.64 18.98 -1.53
N LEU A 142 0.06 18.82 -2.70
CA LEU A 142 0.55 19.36 -3.97
C LEU A 142 -0.34 20.48 -4.50
N ASP A 143 -1.53 20.63 -3.95
CA ASP A 143 -2.54 21.58 -4.34
C ASP A 143 -2.23 23.00 -3.83
N LEU A 144 -2.47 24.00 -4.69
CA LEU A 144 -2.30 25.42 -4.38
C LEU A 144 -3.26 25.88 -3.28
N ASP A 145 -4.52 25.45 -3.31
CA ASP A 145 -5.54 25.72 -2.27
C ASP A 145 -6.43 24.51 -2.02
N PRO A 146 -6.05 23.61 -1.09
CA PRO A 146 -6.73 22.36 -0.79
C PRO A 146 -8.19 22.46 -0.28
N ASN A 147 -8.82 23.60 -0.41
CA ASN A 147 -10.21 23.84 -0.05
C ASN A 147 -10.98 24.58 -1.15
N ASP A 148 -10.36 24.86 -2.28
CA ASP A 148 -10.96 25.53 -3.43
C ASP A 148 -10.85 24.66 -4.69
N ARG A 149 -11.90 23.94 -4.99
CA ARG A 149 -12.03 23.05 -6.14
C ARG A 149 -11.70 23.68 -7.50
N ASP A 150 -11.79 25.01 -7.56
CA ASP A 150 -11.51 25.78 -8.78
C ASP A 150 -10.09 26.39 -8.73
N SER A 151 -9.21 25.89 -7.82
CA SER A 151 -7.78 26.26 -7.82
C SER A 151 -7.12 25.87 -9.14
N ASP A 152 -6.04 26.56 -9.46
CA ASP A 152 -5.23 26.41 -10.67
C ASP A 152 -3.78 26.29 -10.18
N THR A 153 -3.34 25.02 -10.00
CA THR A 153 -2.10 24.73 -9.26
C THR A 153 -0.85 25.01 -10.09
N ASP A 154 -0.89 24.79 -11.39
CA ASP A 154 0.25 25.06 -12.28
C ASP A 154 0.22 26.47 -12.90
N GLY A 155 -0.95 27.13 -12.94
CA GLY A 155 -1.09 28.52 -13.33
C GLY A 155 -1.29 28.74 -14.83
N ASP A 156 -1.73 27.73 -15.55
CA ASP A 156 -1.95 27.80 -17.00
C ASP A 156 -3.27 28.50 -17.39
N GLY A 157 -4.23 28.58 -16.46
CA GLY A 157 -5.55 29.24 -16.64
C GLY A 157 -6.71 28.26 -16.68
N LEU A 158 -6.48 26.96 -16.65
CA LEU A 158 -7.49 25.95 -16.34
C LEU A 158 -7.51 25.68 -14.84
N SER A 159 -8.60 25.20 -14.31
CA SER A 159 -8.63 24.75 -12.92
C SER A 159 -8.27 23.27 -12.83
N ASP A 160 -7.67 22.88 -11.70
CA ASP A 160 -7.28 21.48 -11.39
C ASP A 160 -8.42 20.52 -11.67
N PHE A 161 -9.65 20.90 -11.27
CA PHE A 161 -10.84 20.11 -11.54
C PHE A 161 -11.18 20.00 -13.04
N ALA A 162 -11.01 21.08 -13.81
CA ALA A 162 -11.27 21.05 -15.25
C ALA A 162 -10.27 20.17 -15.96
N GLU A 163 -9.01 20.25 -15.59
CA GLU A 163 -7.94 19.44 -16.16
C GLU A 163 -8.11 17.96 -15.84
N THR A 164 -8.35 17.60 -14.57
CA THR A 164 -8.62 16.22 -14.14
C THR A 164 -9.77 15.60 -14.93
N ASN A 165 -10.86 16.37 -15.16
CA ASN A 165 -12.00 15.87 -15.92
C ASN A 165 -11.73 15.73 -17.43
N ASN A 166 -10.78 16.49 -17.95
CA ASN A 166 -10.35 16.42 -19.34
C ASN A 166 -9.13 15.51 -19.54
N ASN A 167 -8.71 14.81 -18.49
CA ASN A 167 -7.54 13.95 -18.48
C ASN A 167 -6.23 14.70 -18.83
N LEU A 168 -6.11 15.93 -18.37
CA LEU A 168 -4.91 16.74 -18.39
C LEU A 168 -4.17 16.62 -17.05
N ASN A 169 -2.94 17.14 -16.97
CA ASN A 169 -2.12 17.10 -15.77
C ASN A 169 -2.20 18.41 -14.97
N PRO A 170 -2.97 18.51 -13.89
CA PRO A 170 -3.13 19.76 -13.13
C PRO A 170 -1.86 20.23 -12.40
N LEU A 171 -0.71 19.59 -12.64
CA LEU A 171 0.60 19.96 -12.10
C LEU A 171 1.60 20.34 -13.20
N SER A 172 1.15 20.48 -14.45
CA SER A 172 2.00 20.81 -15.60
C SER A 172 1.23 21.70 -16.57
N GLU A 173 1.71 22.93 -16.78
CA GLU A 173 1.12 23.91 -17.71
C GLU A 173 0.95 23.41 -19.16
N ASP A 174 1.57 22.27 -19.51
CA ASP A 174 1.63 21.65 -20.84
C ASP A 174 1.62 20.13 -20.64
N SER A 175 0.44 19.51 -20.72
CA SER A 175 0.22 18.11 -20.36
C SER A 175 0.86 17.12 -21.32
N ASP A 176 0.98 17.45 -22.61
CA ASP A 176 1.54 16.56 -23.62
C ASP A 176 2.99 16.89 -24.02
N GLY A 177 3.52 18.02 -23.53
CA GLY A 177 4.92 18.40 -23.68
C GLY A 177 5.26 18.95 -25.08
N ASP A 178 4.27 19.45 -25.83
CA ASP A 178 4.48 19.96 -27.19
C ASP A 178 4.88 21.44 -27.21
N GLY A 179 4.79 22.14 -26.07
CA GLY A 179 5.14 23.55 -25.89
C GLY A 179 3.97 24.51 -26.07
N ILE A 180 2.74 24.02 -26.13
CA ILE A 180 1.49 24.80 -26.10
C ILE A 180 0.83 24.54 -24.75
N LEU A 181 0.39 25.64 -24.07
CA LEU A 181 -0.26 25.51 -22.77
C LEU A 181 -1.65 24.88 -22.92
N ASP A 182 -2.10 24.11 -21.93
CA ASP A 182 -3.34 23.35 -21.96
C ASP A 182 -4.59 24.21 -22.18
N ASP A 183 -4.60 25.47 -21.69
CA ASP A 183 -5.71 26.41 -21.85
C ASP A 183 -5.95 26.86 -23.29
N VAL A 184 -4.95 26.77 -24.16
CA VAL A 184 -4.98 27.23 -25.56
C VAL A 184 -4.76 26.08 -26.55
N ASP A 185 -4.31 24.93 -26.12
CA ASP A 185 -4.09 23.78 -26.96
C ASP A 185 -5.43 23.13 -27.41
N GLN A 186 -5.53 22.82 -28.70
CA GLN A 186 -6.73 22.23 -29.31
C GLN A 186 -6.59 20.75 -29.61
N ASP A 187 -5.38 20.24 -29.57
CA ASP A 187 -5.05 18.83 -29.77
C ASP A 187 -4.38 18.21 -28.56
N ASN A 188 -4.61 18.79 -27.39
CA ASN A 188 -4.23 18.25 -26.10
C ASN A 188 -4.41 16.74 -26.08
N LYS A 189 -3.28 16.06 -26.16
CA LYS A 189 -3.28 14.64 -25.98
C LYS A 189 -3.17 14.36 -24.49
N THR A 190 -3.88 13.33 -24.15
CA THR A 190 -3.93 12.84 -22.82
C THR A 190 -2.55 12.77 -22.18
N TYR A 191 -2.48 13.14 -20.95
CA TYR A 191 -1.49 13.02 -19.91
C TYR A 191 -0.81 11.61 -19.81
N ASP A 192 -0.56 10.95 -20.92
CA ASP A 192 0.02 9.61 -20.90
C ASP A 192 1.55 9.61 -20.92
N ASN A 193 2.15 10.75 -21.27
CA ASN A 193 3.61 10.84 -21.43
C ASN A 193 4.34 11.27 -20.16
N GLU A 194 3.65 11.84 -19.16
CA GLU A 194 4.27 12.28 -17.93
C GLU A 194 4.00 11.34 -16.74
N ASN A 195 4.94 11.30 -15.79
CA ASN A 195 4.76 10.58 -14.55
C ASN A 195 3.85 11.35 -13.60
N LYS A 196 2.83 10.69 -13.07
CA LYS A 196 2.09 11.23 -11.93
C LYS A 196 3.02 11.42 -10.73
N ILE A 197 2.82 12.51 -10.01
CA ILE A 197 3.58 12.81 -8.79
C ILE A 197 2.85 12.18 -7.59
N TYR A 198 3.62 11.57 -6.70
CA TYR A 198 3.10 10.94 -5.49
C TYR A 198 3.82 11.48 -4.25
N GLU A 199 3.07 11.84 -3.24
CA GLU A 199 3.64 12.15 -1.95
C GLU A 199 3.85 10.86 -1.16
N ILE A 200 5.07 10.34 -1.19
CA ILE A 200 5.43 9.12 -0.51
C ILE A 200 5.65 9.37 0.97
N ASP A 201 4.92 8.63 1.79
CA ASP A 201 4.94 8.69 3.25
C ASP A 201 5.68 7.49 3.87
N SER A 202 5.87 7.57 5.19
CA SER A 202 6.33 6.45 6.02
C SER A 202 7.72 5.88 5.68
N ILE A 203 8.62 6.72 5.16
CA ILE A 203 10.03 6.41 4.91
C ILE A 203 10.93 7.33 5.72
N TYR A 204 11.75 6.74 6.58
CA TYR A 204 12.58 7.42 7.56
C TYR A 204 14.06 7.23 7.24
N GLY A 205 14.87 8.26 7.47
CA GLY A 205 16.29 8.26 7.18
C GLY A 205 16.63 8.81 5.79
N ASN A 206 17.71 8.34 5.20
CA ASN A 206 18.17 8.78 3.89
C ASN A 206 17.46 8.01 2.78
N ARG A 207 16.53 8.66 2.06
CA ARG A 207 15.78 8.08 0.95
C ARG A 207 16.66 7.61 -0.22
N ASN A 208 17.89 8.11 -0.31
CA ASN A 208 18.85 7.74 -1.36
C ASN A 208 19.83 6.64 -0.91
N ALA A 209 19.69 6.11 0.31
CA ALA A 209 20.56 5.07 0.81
C ALA A 209 20.53 3.83 -0.08
N ARG A 210 21.69 3.21 -0.25
CA ARG A 210 21.84 1.91 -0.90
C ARG A 210 21.91 0.81 0.14
N PHE A 211 21.32 -0.32 -0.20
CA PHE A 211 21.34 -1.50 0.66
C PHE A 211 21.21 -2.76 -0.20
N ASP A 212 21.57 -3.89 0.35
CA ASP A 212 21.31 -5.18 -0.29
C ASP A 212 19.92 -5.64 0.09
N LEU A 213 19.08 -5.91 -0.93
CA LEU A 213 17.77 -6.51 -0.77
C LEU A 213 17.85 -8.00 -1.12
N LYS A 214 17.43 -8.84 -0.17
CA LYS A 214 17.49 -10.29 -0.33
C LYS A 214 16.13 -10.92 -0.11
N VAL A 215 15.75 -11.82 -1.00
CA VAL A 215 14.50 -12.56 -0.93
C VAL A 215 14.82 -14.05 -0.92
N TYR A 216 14.30 -14.77 0.08
CA TYR A 216 14.50 -16.21 0.23
C TYR A 216 13.17 -16.95 0.27
N GLU A 217 13.15 -18.16 -0.22
CA GLU A 217 12.07 -19.10 0.04
C GLU A 217 11.98 -19.39 1.56
N LEU A 218 10.79 -19.37 2.12
CA LEU A 218 10.53 -19.77 3.50
C LEU A 218 10.30 -21.28 3.57
N LYS A 219 11.04 -21.97 4.44
CA LYS A 219 10.87 -23.42 4.68
C LYS A 219 10.07 -23.77 5.95
N TYR A 220 9.57 -22.77 6.67
CA TYR A 220 8.71 -22.95 7.84
C TYR A 220 7.24 -22.81 7.46
N PHE A 221 6.39 -23.73 7.92
CA PHE A 221 4.96 -23.68 7.68
C PHE A 221 4.28 -22.69 8.64
N LEU A 222 3.80 -21.58 8.12
CA LEU A 222 3.07 -20.56 8.88
C LEU A 222 1.62 -21.00 9.04
N SER A 223 1.31 -21.66 10.17
CA SER A 223 -0.06 -22.03 10.49
C SER A 223 -0.88 -20.82 10.93
N LYS A 224 -2.12 -20.73 10.45
CA LYS A 224 -3.09 -19.71 10.90
C LYS A 224 -3.52 -19.93 12.35
N TYR A 225 -3.57 -21.17 12.78
CA TYR A 225 -3.96 -21.56 14.13
C TYR A 225 -2.82 -22.23 14.86
N ASP A 226 -2.70 -21.96 16.15
CA ASP A 226 -1.62 -22.47 17.00
C ASP A 226 -1.81 -23.95 17.34
N PRO A 227 -0.91 -24.83 16.86
CA PRO A 227 -0.97 -26.25 17.20
C PRO A 227 -0.85 -26.55 18.70
N ALA A 228 -0.17 -25.67 19.47
CA ALA A 228 -0.01 -25.86 20.91
C ALA A 228 -1.33 -25.67 21.68
N THR A 229 -2.32 -25.04 21.07
CA THR A 229 -3.67 -24.84 21.60
C THR A 229 -4.69 -25.78 20.98
N GLU A 230 -4.25 -26.88 20.36
CA GLU A 230 -5.12 -27.77 19.59
C GLU A 230 -5.90 -27.02 18.48
N PHE A 231 -5.28 -26.00 17.88
CA PHE A 231 -5.85 -25.12 16.85
C PHE A 231 -7.06 -24.28 17.32
N GLN A 232 -7.20 -24.04 18.63
CA GLN A 232 -8.31 -23.23 19.20
C GLN A 232 -8.04 -21.74 19.10
N THR A 233 -6.79 -21.30 19.06
CA THR A 233 -6.41 -19.89 18.95
C THR A 233 -5.60 -19.63 17.70
N GLN A 234 -5.61 -18.37 17.24
CA GLN A 234 -4.74 -17.96 16.14
C GLN A 234 -3.27 -18.01 16.57
N SER A 235 -2.40 -18.41 15.63
CA SER A 235 -0.95 -18.30 15.82
C SER A 235 -0.54 -16.85 16.01
N LYS A 236 0.45 -16.63 16.87
CA LYS A 236 1.04 -15.32 17.12
C LYS A 236 2.51 -15.36 16.76
N PHE A 237 2.95 -14.32 16.05
CA PHE A 237 4.35 -14.15 15.71
C PHE A 237 4.87 -12.87 16.35
N PHE A 238 6.09 -12.95 16.85
CA PHE A 238 6.69 -11.90 17.66
C PHE A 238 7.94 -11.34 16.99
N SER A 239 8.30 -10.11 17.36
CA SER A 239 9.46 -9.40 16.81
C SER A 239 10.79 -10.15 16.93
N ASN A 240 10.93 -11.05 17.90
CA ASN A 240 12.11 -11.90 18.09
C ASN A 240 12.03 -13.25 17.33
N THR A 241 10.98 -13.47 16.54
CA THR A 241 10.86 -14.66 15.69
C THR A 241 11.66 -14.43 14.41
N ASP A 242 12.79 -15.12 14.27
CA ASP A 242 13.64 -15.06 13.10
C ASP A 242 13.81 -16.45 12.50
N PHE A 243 13.12 -16.69 11.40
CA PHE A 243 13.19 -17.97 10.71
C PHE A 243 14.46 -18.10 9.87
N PHE A 244 15.04 -17.01 9.41
CA PHE A 244 16.32 -17.06 8.70
C PHE A 244 17.44 -17.51 9.63
N GLU A 245 17.60 -16.90 10.79
CA GLU A 245 18.60 -17.29 11.78
C GLU A 245 18.41 -18.74 12.28
N LYS A 246 17.17 -19.22 12.30
CA LYS A 246 16.85 -20.60 12.66
C LYS A 246 17.10 -21.60 11.53
N GLY A 247 17.54 -21.14 10.35
CA GLY A 247 17.85 -21.97 9.20
C GLY A 247 16.61 -22.47 8.43
N PHE A 248 15.44 -21.81 8.59
CA PHE A 248 14.22 -22.14 7.86
C PHE A 248 14.10 -21.34 6.56
N TYR A 249 15.16 -21.28 5.79
CA TYR A 249 15.16 -20.70 4.44
C TYR A 249 15.62 -21.71 3.40
N GLY A 250 15.20 -21.52 2.16
CA GLY A 250 15.53 -22.35 1.02
C GLY A 250 16.29 -21.57 -0.04
N GLU A 251 15.76 -21.61 -1.27
CA GLU A 251 16.38 -20.95 -2.42
C GLU A 251 16.48 -19.44 -2.22
N THR A 252 17.56 -18.86 -2.73
CA THR A 252 17.73 -17.41 -2.85
C THR A 252 17.06 -16.96 -4.16
N LEU A 253 16.01 -16.18 -4.03
CA LEU A 253 15.20 -15.75 -5.16
C LEU A 253 15.63 -14.37 -5.72
N HIS A 254 16.28 -13.57 -4.88
CA HIS A 254 16.88 -12.28 -5.21
C HIS A 254 18.00 -11.96 -4.21
N ASP A 255 19.10 -11.40 -4.68
CA ASP A 255 20.25 -10.94 -3.85
C ASP A 255 21.04 -9.90 -4.65
N ASP A 256 20.60 -8.63 -4.57
CA ASP A 256 21.26 -7.53 -5.27
C ASP A 256 21.21 -6.23 -4.45
N SER A 257 22.10 -5.30 -4.79
CA SER A 257 22.10 -3.94 -4.26
C SER A 257 20.89 -3.17 -4.82
N TYR A 258 20.18 -2.48 -3.94
CA TYR A 258 18.96 -1.75 -4.26
C TYR A 258 19.02 -0.31 -3.74
N GLN A 259 18.36 0.57 -4.45
CA GLN A 259 18.06 1.94 -4.04
C GLN A 259 16.60 2.23 -4.35
N LEU A 260 15.91 2.95 -3.48
CA LEU A 260 14.50 3.26 -3.68
C LEU A 260 14.31 4.14 -4.92
N ASN A 261 13.27 3.85 -5.68
CA ASN A 261 12.74 4.70 -6.73
C ASN A 261 11.33 5.17 -6.34
N PHE A 262 11.10 6.48 -6.39
CA PHE A 262 9.84 7.12 -6.03
C PHE A 262 9.04 7.59 -7.24
N GLU A 263 9.50 7.24 -8.43
CA GLU A 263 8.78 7.53 -9.66
C GLU A 263 7.66 6.52 -9.89
N GLU A 264 6.63 6.95 -10.60
CA GLU A 264 5.60 6.09 -11.13
C GLU A 264 6.19 5.02 -12.06
N LEU A 265 5.62 3.83 -12.01
CA LEU A 265 5.93 2.78 -12.98
C LEU A 265 4.83 2.73 -14.03
N ARG A 266 5.20 3.02 -15.28
CA ARG A 266 4.30 2.98 -16.43
C ARG A 266 4.64 1.82 -17.34
N PHE A 267 3.62 1.14 -17.82
CA PHE A 267 3.75 0.04 -18.77
C PHE A 267 2.80 0.30 -19.93
N ASN A 268 3.36 0.37 -21.13
CA ASN A 268 2.60 0.52 -22.35
C ASN A 268 1.91 -0.79 -22.74
N HIS A 269 0.92 -0.68 -23.59
CA HIS A 269 0.33 -1.84 -24.25
C HIS A 269 1.41 -2.67 -24.96
N LYS A 270 1.25 -3.97 -24.93
CA LYS A 270 2.20 -4.89 -25.57
C LYS A 270 1.89 -5.09 -27.06
N GLU A 271 0.63 -4.96 -27.39
CA GLU A 271 0.11 -5.21 -28.73
C GLU A 271 -0.63 -3.97 -29.22
N ASP A 272 -0.63 -3.78 -30.52
CA ASP A 272 -1.36 -2.76 -31.22
C ASP A 272 -2.78 -3.27 -31.53
N ASP A 273 -3.80 -2.43 -31.36
CA ASP A 273 -5.16 -2.77 -31.74
C ASP A 273 -5.37 -2.48 -33.23
N PRO A 274 -5.52 -3.51 -34.07
CA PRO A 274 -5.69 -3.32 -35.52
C PRO A 274 -6.99 -2.60 -35.90
N ASP A 275 -7.92 -2.41 -34.96
CA ASP A 275 -9.19 -1.72 -35.21
C ASP A 275 -9.06 -0.19 -35.05
N THR A 276 -7.91 0.33 -34.55
CA THR A 276 -7.61 1.76 -34.40
C THR A 276 -6.56 2.19 -35.44
N GLU A 277 -7.02 2.73 -36.60
CA GLU A 277 -6.14 3.06 -37.74
C GLU A 277 -5.12 4.19 -37.47
N ASP A 278 -5.36 5.06 -36.50
CA ASP A 278 -4.60 6.30 -36.30
C ASP A 278 -3.72 6.30 -35.02
N VAL A 279 -3.78 5.28 -34.17
CA VAL A 279 -3.06 5.19 -32.89
C VAL A 279 -2.32 3.87 -32.80
N ASP A 280 -1.04 3.90 -32.47
CA ASP A 280 -0.27 2.72 -32.06
C ASP A 280 -0.33 2.61 -30.54
N GLU A 281 -1.18 1.72 -30.03
CA GLU A 281 -1.39 1.56 -28.58
C GLU A 281 -0.11 1.17 -27.83
N ARG A 282 0.90 0.61 -28.50
CA ARG A 282 2.21 0.31 -27.91
C ARG A 282 2.95 1.58 -27.45
N GLU A 283 2.55 2.74 -27.95
CA GLU A 283 3.05 4.05 -27.52
C GLU A 283 2.23 4.65 -26.38
N THR A 284 1.09 4.04 -26.03
CA THR A 284 0.21 4.52 -24.96
C THR A 284 0.34 3.69 -23.69
N VAL A 285 0.01 4.29 -22.53
CA VAL A 285 0.16 3.64 -21.23
C VAL A 285 -1.06 2.78 -20.90
N GLU A 286 -0.86 1.47 -20.82
CA GLU A 286 -1.87 0.50 -20.37
C GLU A 286 -2.04 0.49 -18.85
N THR A 287 -0.93 0.54 -18.12
CA THR A 287 -0.94 0.37 -16.66
C THR A 287 -0.03 1.37 -15.97
N ARG A 288 -0.58 2.08 -14.98
CA ARG A 288 0.15 2.94 -14.06
C ARG A 288 0.20 2.31 -12.67
N LEU A 289 1.37 2.23 -12.08
CA LEU A 289 1.58 1.72 -10.73
C LEU A 289 2.26 2.77 -9.86
N THR A 290 1.70 2.98 -8.66
CA THR A 290 2.32 3.84 -7.65
C THR A 290 3.74 3.39 -7.33
N PRO A 291 4.62 4.31 -6.88
CA PRO A 291 5.98 3.99 -6.47
C PRO A 291 6.03 2.83 -5.48
N ARG A 292 6.97 1.91 -5.68
CA ARG A 292 7.07 0.64 -4.95
C ARG A 292 8.46 0.04 -4.98
N ILE A 293 8.74 -0.84 -4.05
CA ILE A 293 9.84 -1.79 -4.24
C ILE A 293 9.41 -2.75 -5.34
N ARG A 294 10.18 -2.83 -6.42
CA ARG A 294 9.97 -3.78 -7.51
C ARG A 294 11.29 -4.42 -7.90
N VAL A 295 11.43 -5.71 -7.62
CA VAL A 295 12.66 -6.46 -7.90
C VAL A 295 12.37 -7.76 -8.61
N PRO A 296 13.21 -8.18 -9.57
CA PRO A 296 13.07 -9.46 -10.24
C PRO A 296 13.34 -10.61 -9.27
N LEU A 297 12.60 -11.69 -9.42
CA LEU A 297 12.79 -12.95 -8.73
C LEU A 297 13.22 -14.06 -9.69
N ASP A 298 13.76 -15.16 -9.14
CA ASP A 298 14.20 -16.32 -9.94
C ASP A 298 13.03 -16.94 -10.71
N LYS A 299 13.12 -16.92 -12.04
CA LYS A 299 12.08 -17.41 -12.95
C LYS A 299 11.93 -18.93 -12.90
N ALA A 300 13.03 -19.66 -12.78
CA ALA A 300 13.01 -21.10 -12.82
C ALA A 300 12.32 -21.66 -11.56
N PHE A 301 12.51 -20.98 -10.43
CA PHE A 301 11.79 -21.32 -9.21
C PHE A 301 10.27 -21.19 -9.37
N PHE A 302 9.79 -20.07 -9.96
CA PHE A 302 8.36 -19.87 -10.15
C PHE A 302 7.76 -20.72 -11.27
N GLN A 303 8.55 -21.08 -12.29
CA GLN A 303 8.15 -22.11 -13.25
C GLN A 303 7.81 -23.42 -12.53
N GLU A 304 8.76 -23.97 -11.77
CA GLU A 304 8.59 -25.23 -11.03
C GLU A 304 7.49 -25.17 -9.97
N LYS A 305 7.42 -24.05 -9.22
CA LYS A 305 6.49 -23.94 -8.08
C LYS A 305 5.08 -23.53 -8.47
N ILE A 306 4.89 -22.90 -9.63
CA ILE A 306 3.60 -22.34 -10.02
C ILE A 306 3.11 -22.95 -11.33
N LEU A 307 3.72 -22.66 -12.48
CA LEU A 307 3.18 -23.07 -13.77
C LEU A 307 3.16 -24.60 -13.93
N ASP A 308 4.27 -25.27 -13.62
CA ASP A 308 4.38 -26.73 -13.72
C ASP A 308 3.47 -27.50 -12.73
N GLN A 309 2.72 -26.77 -11.89
CA GLN A 309 1.78 -27.35 -10.92
C GLN A 309 0.32 -27.26 -11.37
N GLU A 310 0.03 -26.76 -12.57
CA GLU A 310 -1.32 -26.75 -13.09
C GLU A 310 -1.95 -28.15 -13.06
N GLY A 311 -3.25 -28.21 -12.77
CA GLY A 311 -3.99 -29.47 -12.68
C GLY A 311 -3.59 -30.39 -11.51
N SER A 312 -2.50 -30.08 -10.77
CA SER A 312 -2.06 -30.86 -9.63
C SER A 312 -2.91 -30.56 -8.37
N SER A 313 -2.75 -31.38 -7.33
CA SER A 313 -3.41 -31.15 -6.04
C SER A 313 -2.87 -29.92 -5.28
N VAL A 314 -1.79 -29.31 -5.72
CA VAL A 314 -1.17 -28.13 -5.08
C VAL A 314 -2.17 -26.99 -4.99
N PHE A 315 -2.92 -26.72 -6.06
CA PHE A 315 -3.86 -25.62 -6.12
C PHE A 315 -5.29 -25.97 -5.68
N SER A 316 -5.53 -27.18 -5.17
CA SER A 316 -6.88 -27.59 -4.78
C SER A 316 -7.38 -26.87 -3.51
N ASN A 317 -6.50 -26.39 -2.66
CA ASN A 317 -6.81 -25.57 -1.47
C ASN A 317 -5.56 -24.89 -0.90
N ASP A 318 -5.77 -23.90 -0.02
CA ASP A 318 -4.71 -23.11 0.60
C ASP A 318 -3.70 -23.94 1.42
N ASP A 319 -4.13 -25.01 2.04
CA ASP A 319 -3.23 -25.84 2.85
C ASP A 319 -2.24 -26.60 1.97
N ASN A 320 -2.70 -27.14 0.84
CA ASN A 320 -1.85 -27.84 -0.12
C ASN A 320 -0.84 -26.86 -0.74
N PHE A 321 -1.31 -25.70 -1.19
CA PHE A 321 -0.44 -24.67 -1.72
C PHE A 321 0.60 -24.23 -0.68
N SER A 322 0.19 -23.95 0.56
CA SER A 322 1.10 -23.54 1.63
C SER A 322 2.09 -24.62 2.07
N ARG A 323 1.83 -25.89 1.81
CA ARG A 323 2.81 -26.98 2.04
C ARG A 323 3.84 -27.04 0.92
N HIS A 324 3.44 -26.70 -0.28
CA HIS A 324 4.29 -26.68 -1.48
C HIS A 324 5.16 -25.41 -1.54
N LEU A 325 4.57 -24.22 -1.38
CA LEU A 325 5.26 -22.94 -1.31
C LEU A 325 4.84 -22.21 -0.02
N ARG A 326 5.72 -22.28 1.00
CA ARG A 326 5.40 -21.83 2.36
C ARG A 326 5.40 -20.33 2.55
N GLY A 327 6.08 -19.60 1.67
CA GLY A 327 6.18 -18.16 1.70
C GLY A 327 7.58 -17.63 1.42
N LEU A 328 7.84 -16.41 1.83
CA LEU A 328 9.08 -15.68 1.61
C LEU A 328 9.63 -15.09 2.90
N ILE A 329 10.95 -14.90 2.92
CA ILE A 329 11.67 -14.03 3.86
C ILE A 329 12.31 -12.92 3.05
N ILE A 330 11.98 -11.66 3.38
CA ILE A 330 12.53 -10.46 2.76
C ILE A 330 13.43 -9.78 3.78
N LYS A 331 14.70 -9.63 3.44
CA LYS A 331 15.74 -9.06 4.30
C LYS A 331 16.45 -7.91 3.62
N THR A 332 16.94 -7.01 4.46
CA THR A 332 17.84 -5.95 4.02
C THR A 332 19.11 -5.94 4.86
N GLU A 333 20.23 -5.67 4.21
CA GLU A 333 21.54 -5.60 4.89
C GLU A 333 22.48 -4.65 4.15
N ASN A 334 23.68 -4.43 4.68
CA ASN A 334 24.76 -3.64 4.06
C ASN A 334 24.34 -2.21 3.67
N PHE A 335 23.60 -1.54 4.53
CA PHE A 335 23.19 -0.16 4.32
C PHE A 335 24.39 0.80 4.38
N ASP A 336 24.49 1.70 3.41
CA ASP A 336 25.48 2.80 3.42
C ASP A 336 25.03 3.98 4.31
N ASP A 337 23.71 4.14 4.57
CA ASP A 337 23.15 5.11 5.49
C ASP A 337 21.86 4.55 6.14
N ASP A 338 21.30 5.22 7.13
CA ASP A 338 20.05 4.82 7.78
C ASP A 338 18.86 4.97 6.82
N LEU A 339 18.09 3.90 6.66
CA LEU A 339 16.84 3.88 5.91
C LEU A 339 15.88 2.85 6.50
N TYR A 340 14.70 3.31 6.90
CA TYR A 340 13.66 2.47 7.50
C TYR A 340 12.30 2.77 6.88
N MET A 341 11.62 1.74 6.43
CA MET A 341 10.40 1.84 5.64
C MET A 341 9.23 1.17 6.35
N LEU A 342 8.09 1.83 6.36
CA LEU A 342 6.80 1.19 6.59
C LEU A 342 6.16 0.97 5.22
N LEU A 343 5.81 -0.25 4.90
CA LEU A 343 5.40 -0.68 3.56
C LEU A 343 3.95 -1.19 3.58
N ASP A 344 3.22 -0.94 2.51
CA ASP A 344 1.87 -1.45 2.31
C ASP A 344 1.91 -2.93 1.89
N ILE A 345 2.04 -3.79 2.89
CA ILE A 345 2.09 -5.23 2.67
C ILE A 345 0.74 -5.81 2.21
N SER A 346 -0.35 -5.09 2.46
CA SER A 346 -1.69 -5.56 2.08
C SER A 346 -1.89 -5.55 0.56
N ASN A 347 -1.20 -4.64 -0.12
CA ASN A 347 -1.20 -4.51 -1.57
C ASN A 347 0.08 -5.06 -2.24
N ALA A 348 0.94 -5.71 -1.43
CA ALA A 348 2.10 -6.40 -1.97
C ALA A 348 1.68 -7.67 -2.72
N ARG A 349 2.44 -7.99 -3.78
CA ARG A 349 2.20 -9.18 -4.61
C ARG A 349 3.47 -9.67 -5.27
N ILE A 350 3.43 -10.91 -5.72
CA ILE A 350 4.36 -11.42 -6.72
C ILE A 350 3.62 -11.47 -8.04
N LYS A 351 4.17 -10.81 -9.05
CA LYS A 351 3.67 -10.81 -10.41
C LYS A 351 4.49 -11.79 -11.23
N VAL A 352 3.86 -12.86 -11.71
CA VAL A 352 4.45 -13.85 -12.62
C VAL A 352 3.95 -13.54 -14.02
N GLU A 353 4.84 -13.11 -14.90
CA GLU A 353 4.56 -12.92 -16.32
C GLU A 353 5.00 -14.15 -17.07
N TYR A 354 4.16 -14.65 -17.97
CA TYR A 354 4.42 -15.87 -18.73
C TYR A 354 3.79 -15.81 -20.11
N GLU A 355 4.28 -16.68 -20.99
CA GLU A 355 3.76 -16.88 -22.34
C GLU A 355 3.26 -18.32 -22.47
N TYR A 356 2.30 -18.51 -23.36
CA TYR A 356 1.78 -19.80 -23.77
C TYR A 356 1.50 -19.83 -25.25
N ASP A 357 1.46 -21.03 -25.85
CA ASP A 357 1.15 -21.24 -27.24
C ASP A 357 -0.37 -21.31 -27.45
N GLU A 358 -0.93 -20.47 -28.30
CA GLU A 358 -2.34 -20.47 -28.68
C GLU A 358 -2.49 -20.76 -30.17
N VAL A 359 -3.40 -21.66 -30.53
CA VAL A 359 -3.71 -21.94 -31.92
C VAL A 359 -4.81 -21.02 -32.40
N ASP A 360 -4.53 -20.26 -33.46
CA ASP A 360 -5.51 -19.58 -34.26
C ASP A 360 -5.97 -20.50 -35.39
N THR A 361 -7.23 -20.90 -35.38
CA THR A 361 -7.84 -21.78 -36.37
C THR A 361 -8.40 -21.04 -37.57
N ASN A 362 -8.14 -19.74 -37.72
CA ASN A 362 -8.71 -18.87 -38.76
C ASN A 362 -10.23 -19.00 -38.96
N GLY A 363 -10.95 -19.36 -37.84
CA GLY A 363 -12.40 -19.54 -37.83
C GLY A 363 -12.88 -20.82 -38.52
N THR A 364 -11.99 -21.76 -38.82
CA THR A 364 -12.31 -23.06 -39.40
C THR A 364 -11.98 -24.19 -38.46
N ALA A 365 -12.98 -24.99 -38.03
CA ALA A 365 -12.76 -26.13 -37.15
C ALA A 365 -12.27 -27.40 -37.88
N ASP A 366 -12.54 -27.50 -39.18
CA ASP A 366 -12.31 -28.71 -39.98
C ASP A 366 -11.05 -28.63 -40.88
N ASN A 367 -10.45 -27.44 -41.03
CA ASN A 367 -9.26 -27.24 -41.85
C ASN A 367 -8.09 -26.83 -40.92
N THR A 368 -7.15 -27.74 -40.73
CA THR A 368 -5.94 -27.50 -39.91
C THR A 368 -4.75 -27.07 -40.75
N ASP A 369 -4.89 -26.98 -42.06
CA ASP A 369 -3.78 -26.60 -42.97
C ASP A 369 -3.44 -25.10 -42.89
N ASP A 370 -4.37 -24.29 -42.40
CA ASP A 370 -4.25 -22.83 -42.21
C ASP A 370 -4.15 -22.42 -40.74
N ASP A 371 -4.14 -23.39 -39.83
CA ASP A 371 -3.92 -23.12 -38.40
C ASP A 371 -2.52 -22.55 -38.18
N THR A 372 -2.44 -21.51 -37.33
CA THR A 372 -1.17 -20.94 -36.90
C THR A 372 -1.06 -20.96 -35.38
N THR A 373 0.17 -21.15 -34.90
CA THR A 373 0.43 -21.09 -33.45
C THR A 373 1.07 -19.76 -33.11
N GLU A 374 0.47 -19.03 -32.22
CA GLU A 374 0.97 -17.74 -31.76
C GLU A 374 1.30 -17.81 -30.25
N LYS A 375 2.29 -16.99 -29.82
CA LYS A 375 2.56 -16.82 -28.38
C LYS A 375 1.70 -15.71 -27.83
N LYS A 376 0.97 -16.04 -26.77
CA LYS A 376 0.17 -15.08 -26.00
C LYS A 376 0.80 -14.89 -24.61
N SER A 377 0.70 -13.66 -24.10
CA SER A 377 1.22 -13.30 -22.80
C SER A 377 0.10 -13.19 -21.75
N LYS A 378 0.35 -13.69 -20.55
CA LYS A 378 -0.53 -13.55 -19.41
C LYS A 378 0.24 -13.20 -18.13
N THR A 379 -0.50 -12.82 -17.12
CA THR A 379 0.03 -12.51 -15.79
C THR A 379 -0.72 -13.30 -14.73
N PHE A 380 0.02 -13.89 -13.81
CA PHE A 380 -0.53 -14.52 -12.62
C PHE A 380 -0.04 -13.82 -11.35
N LEU A 381 -0.94 -13.60 -10.40
CA LEU A 381 -0.65 -12.86 -9.18
C LEU A 381 -0.71 -13.77 -7.96
N LEU A 382 0.34 -13.74 -7.14
CA LEU A 382 0.31 -14.30 -5.79
C LEU A 382 0.27 -13.15 -4.79
N ASN A 383 -0.68 -13.19 -3.89
CA ASN A 383 -0.86 -12.17 -2.86
C ASN A 383 -0.17 -12.56 -1.56
N PHE A 384 0.11 -11.58 -0.73
CA PHE A 384 0.63 -11.79 0.61
C PHE A 384 -0.55 -12.07 1.57
N GLY A 385 -0.42 -13.17 2.32
CA GLY A 385 -1.36 -13.52 3.37
C GLY A 385 -0.83 -13.17 4.76
N LEU A 386 -0.79 -14.17 5.67
CA LEU A 386 -0.20 -13.97 6.99
C LEU A 386 1.24 -13.47 6.88
N ASN A 387 1.51 -12.33 7.49
CA ASN A 387 2.84 -11.74 7.53
C ASN A 387 3.17 -11.22 8.93
N PHE A 388 4.44 -11.07 9.21
CA PHE A 388 4.95 -10.49 10.44
C PHE A 388 6.36 -9.96 10.26
N ASN A 389 6.81 -9.12 11.20
CA ASN A 389 8.14 -8.56 11.22
C ASN A 389 9.04 -9.24 12.25
N THR A 390 10.26 -9.57 11.83
CA THR A 390 11.39 -9.76 12.73
C THR A 390 12.02 -8.40 12.98
N ILE A 391 12.05 -7.94 14.24
CA ILE A 391 12.63 -6.65 14.60
C ILE A 391 13.68 -6.85 15.68
N ARG A 392 14.88 -6.37 15.42
CA ARG A 392 16.01 -6.41 16.33
C ARG A 392 16.42 -5.01 16.71
N ASN A 393 16.71 -4.79 17.99
CA ASN A 393 17.29 -3.55 18.48
C ASN A 393 18.57 -3.86 19.25
N ASN A 394 19.67 -3.25 18.82
CA ASN A 394 21.00 -3.47 19.37
C ASN A 394 21.34 -2.48 20.49
N ASN A 395 20.36 -1.94 21.21
CA ASN A 395 20.63 -1.07 22.33
C ASN A 395 21.23 -1.86 23.50
N SER A 396 22.51 -1.59 23.80
CA SER A 396 23.22 -2.15 24.95
C SER A 396 22.96 -1.37 26.26
N ASN A 397 22.36 -0.19 26.19
CA ASN A 397 22.07 0.62 27.36
C ASN A 397 20.86 0.05 28.11
N THR A 398 21.13 -0.56 29.26
CA THR A 398 20.09 -1.09 30.15
C THR A 398 19.57 -0.04 31.14
N THR A 399 20.18 1.14 31.17
CA THR A 399 19.80 2.26 32.04
C THR A 399 19.38 3.43 31.17
N PHE A 400 18.09 3.70 31.12
CA PHE A 400 17.59 4.99 30.65
C PHE A 400 17.83 5.99 31.78
N ASP A 401 18.65 7.02 31.54
CA ASP A 401 18.84 8.09 32.49
C ASP A 401 17.50 8.79 32.77
N GLN A 402 17.13 8.86 34.04
CA GLN A 402 15.88 9.47 34.49
C GLN A 402 15.91 11.03 34.46
N GLU A 403 16.88 11.63 33.77
CA GLU A 403 17.13 13.08 33.82
C GLU A 403 16.47 13.88 32.68
N VAL A 404 15.41 13.44 32.08
CA VAL A 404 14.68 14.30 31.11
C VAL A 404 13.16 14.18 31.34
N ILE A 405 12.65 14.87 32.32
CA ILE A 405 11.31 15.46 32.30
C ILE A 405 11.39 16.87 32.89
#